data_dde221d62bf45a28f103412393f1acc4
#
_entry.id   dde221d62bf45a28f103412393f1acc4
#
_cell.length_a   1.000
_cell.length_b   1.000
_cell.length_c   1.000
_cell.angle_alpha   90.00
_cell.angle_beta   90.00
_cell.angle_gamma   90.00
#
_symmetry.space_group_name_H-M   'P 1'
#
loop_
_entity.id
_entity.type
_entity.pdbx_description
1 polymer ?
#
loop_
_entity_poly.entity_id
_entity_poly.type
_entity_poly.pdbx_seq_one_letter_code
_entity_poly.pdbx_strand_id
1 'polypeptide(L)'
;MAGLIAERDKFDVAFANDTDADRHGIVCPSSGLMNPNAYLAAAISYLCANRHRWRGDSAIGKTIVSSGMIDRIAASQGRKLLEVPVGFKWFSDGLLDGSLCFGGEESAGASFLRRDGSVWTTDKDGLILGLLAAEITGRNGHDPGQLYDSITQQLGSSFYQRIDAPASREQRKRLALLNPDRLDINELAGEPIERRLSLAPGNNQPIGGIKIVARSGWFAARPSGTEDVYKIYAESFRSNEHLDDIKNAAIAAIDRVIGE
;
A
#
# COMPACT_ATOMS: atom_id res chain seq x y z
N MET A 1 -5.05 18.56 7.06
CA MET A 1 -6.32 17.82 6.78
C MET A 1 -7.47 18.20 7.71
N ALA A 2 -7.23 18.67 8.94
CA ALA A 2 -8.29 18.93 9.94
C ALA A 2 -9.44 19.81 9.39
N GLY A 3 -9.13 20.90 8.67
CA GLY A 3 -10.16 21.77 8.07
C GLY A 3 -11.03 21.04 7.06
N LEU A 4 -10.44 20.26 6.15
CA LEU A 4 -11.20 19.48 5.16
C LEU A 4 -12.07 18.40 5.82
N ILE A 5 -11.57 17.75 6.85
CA ILE A 5 -12.32 16.74 7.61
C ILE A 5 -13.54 17.37 8.30
N ALA A 6 -13.37 18.57 8.89
CA ALA A 6 -14.46 19.28 9.53
C ALA A 6 -15.56 19.75 8.57
N GLU A 7 -15.21 19.94 7.29
CA GLU A 7 -16.11 20.43 6.25
C GLU A 7 -16.57 19.36 5.26
N ARG A 8 -16.27 18.07 5.55
CA ARG A 8 -16.49 16.96 4.62
C ARG A 8 -17.91 16.90 4.02
N ASP A 9 -18.91 17.27 4.82
CA ASP A 9 -20.33 17.19 4.42
C ASP A 9 -20.77 18.35 3.51
N LYS A 10 -19.87 19.32 3.24
CA LYS A 10 -20.15 20.46 2.35
C LYS A 10 -19.79 20.21 0.89
N PHE A 11 -19.10 19.12 0.60
CA PHE A 11 -18.55 18.81 -0.72
C PHE A 11 -18.76 17.34 -1.06
N ASP A 12 -18.88 17.01 -2.33
CA ASP A 12 -18.97 15.62 -2.79
C ASP A 12 -17.66 14.85 -2.59
N VAL A 13 -16.53 15.56 -2.65
CA VAL A 13 -15.19 15.07 -2.32
C VAL A 13 -14.27 16.26 -2.06
N ALA A 14 -13.32 16.13 -1.14
CA ALA A 14 -12.28 17.13 -0.92
C ALA A 14 -10.90 16.46 -0.92
N PHE A 15 -9.88 17.20 -1.36
CA PHE A 15 -8.51 16.67 -1.37
C PHE A 15 -7.48 17.76 -1.11
N ALA A 16 -6.32 17.34 -0.65
CA ALA A 16 -5.15 18.19 -0.47
C ALA A 16 -3.88 17.42 -0.80
N ASN A 17 -2.82 18.17 -1.01
CA ASN A 17 -1.47 17.65 -1.22
C ASN A 17 -0.56 18.13 -0.11
N ASP A 18 0.56 17.47 0.08
CA ASP A 18 1.65 17.96 0.89
C ASP A 18 2.45 19.06 0.15
N THR A 19 3.48 19.56 0.80
CA THR A 19 4.25 20.71 0.29
C THR A 19 4.92 20.41 -1.05
N ASP A 20 5.36 19.18 -1.26
CA ASP A 20 6.03 18.74 -2.48
C ASP A 20 5.04 18.32 -3.57
N ALA A 21 3.71 18.29 -3.25
CA ALA A 21 2.62 17.88 -4.12
C ALA A 21 2.75 16.44 -4.69
N ASP A 22 3.57 15.61 -4.07
CA ASP A 22 3.80 14.22 -4.48
C ASP A 22 2.88 13.21 -3.78
N ARG A 23 2.20 13.63 -2.70
CA ARG A 23 1.27 12.82 -1.91
C ARG A 23 -0.11 13.45 -1.87
N HIS A 24 -1.11 12.58 -1.75
CA HIS A 24 -2.51 12.97 -1.68
C HIS A 24 -3.12 12.75 -0.29
N GLY A 25 -4.15 13.51 0.02
CA GLY A 25 -5.09 13.23 1.09
C GLY A 25 -6.50 13.41 0.56
N ILE A 26 -7.31 12.36 0.58
CA ILE A 26 -8.68 12.35 0.07
C ILE A 26 -9.67 12.30 1.22
N VAL A 27 -10.64 13.20 1.21
CA VAL A 27 -11.71 13.26 2.22
C VAL A 27 -13.05 13.07 1.52
N CYS A 28 -13.78 12.06 1.95
CA CYS A 28 -15.09 11.69 1.42
C CYS A 28 -16.20 11.92 2.47
N PRO A 29 -17.40 12.32 2.08
CA PRO A 29 -18.55 12.33 2.98
C PRO A 29 -18.78 10.99 3.66
N SER A 30 -18.67 9.89 2.90
CA SER A 30 -18.96 8.54 3.39
C SER A 30 -17.96 8.03 4.43
N SER A 31 -16.67 8.32 4.28
CA SER A 31 -15.58 7.68 5.05
C SER A 31 -14.66 8.66 5.79
N GLY A 32 -14.85 9.98 5.60
CA GLY A 32 -13.92 10.98 6.10
C GLY A 32 -12.58 10.94 5.37
N LEU A 33 -11.48 11.12 6.10
CA LEU A 33 -10.13 10.98 5.54
C LEU A 33 -9.84 9.51 5.22
N MET A 34 -9.71 9.20 3.94
CA MET A 34 -9.40 7.85 3.49
C MET A 34 -7.99 7.42 3.90
N ASN A 35 -7.85 6.18 4.34
CA ASN A 35 -6.53 5.54 4.41
C ASN A 35 -5.92 5.49 3.01
N PRO A 36 -4.63 5.85 2.81
CA PRO A 36 -4.01 5.83 1.49
C PRO A 36 -4.12 4.48 0.76
N ASN A 37 -3.94 3.35 1.46
CA ASN A 37 -4.12 2.03 0.85
C ASN A 37 -5.55 1.81 0.33
N ALA A 38 -6.56 2.26 1.07
CA ALA A 38 -7.95 2.16 0.65
C ALA A 38 -8.23 3.02 -0.59
N TYR A 39 -7.69 4.24 -0.61
CA TYR A 39 -7.83 5.10 -1.78
C TYR A 39 -7.07 4.55 -2.99
N LEU A 40 -5.83 4.06 -2.84
CA LEU A 40 -5.10 3.43 -3.93
C LEU A 40 -5.86 2.21 -4.50
N ALA A 41 -6.46 1.39 -3.63
CA ALA A 41 -7.29 0.27 -4.06
C ALA A 41 -8.51 0.73 -4.89
N ALA A 42 -9.24 1.75 -4.43
CA ALA A 42 -10.34 2.34 -5.18
C ALA A 42 -9.89 2.93 -6.52
N ALA A 43 -8.78 3.69 -6.52
CA ALA A 43 -8.17 4.28 -7.71
C ALA A 43 -7.79 3.22 -8.76
N ILE A 44 -7.07 2.18 -8.35
CA ILE A 44 -6.66 1.08 -9.23
C ILE A 44 -7.88 0.38 -9.82
N SER A 45 -8.85 0.03 -8.99
CA SER A 45 -10.08 -0.65 -9.43
C SER A 45 -10.81 0.19 -10.48
N TYR A 46 -11.00 1.49 -10.22
CA TYR A 46 -11.65 2.41 -11.15
C TYR A 46 -10.87 2.59 -12.45
N LEU A 47 -9.56 2.84 -12.35
CA LEU A 47 -8.72 3.09 -13.52
C LEU A 47 -8.69 1.88 -14.45
N CYS A 48 -8.48 0.68 -13.92
CA CYS A 48 -8.44 -0.52 -14.73
C CYS A 48 -9.79 -0.84 -15.42
N ALA A 49 -10.91 -0.49 -14.78
CA ALA A 49 -12.24 -0.64 -15.37
C ALA A 49 -12.57 0.42 -16.44
N ASN A 50 -11.95 1.62 -16.38
CA ASN A 50 -12.32 2.78 -17.21
C ASN A 50 -11.25 3.27 -18.19
N ARG A 51 -10.07 2.65 -18.21
CA ARG A 51 -8.96 3.02 -19.12
C ARG A 51 -8.78 1.97 -20.20
N HIS A 52 -9.75 1.86 -21.12
CA HIS A 52 -9.82 0.81 -22.14
C HIS A 52 -8.67 0.85 -23.18
N ARG A 53 -7.90 1.94 -23.25
CA ARG A 53 -6.72 2.06 -24.10
C ARG A 53 -5.44 1.60 -23.44
N TRP A 54 -5.47 1.29 -22.13
CA TRP A 54 -4.32 0.69 -21.47
C TRP A 54 -4.09 -0.74 -21.98
N ARG A 55 -2.85 -1.09 -22.19
CA ARG A 55 -2.48 -2.45 -22.58
C ARG A 55 -3.01 -3.44 -21.54
N GLY A 56 -3.58 -4.53 -22.00
CA GLY A 56 -4.15 -5.56 -21.12
C GLY A 56 -3.07 -6.27 -20.28
N ASP A 57 -1.81 -6.29 -20.76
CA ASP A 57 -0.66 -6.91 -20.09
C ASP A 57 0.11 -5.94 -19.17
N SER A 58 -0.22 -4.64 -19.14
CA SER A 58 0.38 -3.69 -18.20
C SER A 58 0.09 -4.08 -16.76
N ALA A 59 1.14 -4.12 -15.94
CA ALA A 59 1.05 -4.52 -14.55
C ALA A 59 0.63 -3.36 -13.63
N ILE A 60 0.19 -3.71 -12.43
CA ILE A 60 -0.03 -2.79 -11.30
C ILE A 60 1.19 -2.87 -10.39
N GLY A 61 1.83 -1.73 -10.09
CA GLY A 61 2.96 -1.63 -9.18
C GLY A 61 2.54 -1.25 -7.76
N LYS A 62 3.07 -1.97 -6.76
CA LYS A 62 2.95 -1.62 -5.34
C LYS A 62 4.23 -1.89 -4.58
N THR A 63 4.40 -1.24 -3.42
CA THR A 63 5.52 -1.57 -2.53
C THR A 63 5.21 -2.80 -1.67
N ILE A 64 6.27 -3.43 -1.16
CA ILE A 64 6.20 -4.62 -0.30
C ILE A 64 5.37 -4.39 0.98
N VAL A 65 5.19 -3.14 1.39
CA VAL A 65 4.45 -2.74 2.59
C VAL A 65 3.06 -2.17 2.29
N SER A 66 2.70 -2.01 1.01
CA SER A 66 1.35 -1.61 0.62
C SER A 66 0.35 -2.76 0.80
N SER A 67 -0.94 -2.42 0.95
CA SER A 67 -2.01 -3.38 1.22
C SER A 67 -2.09 -4.52 0.21
N GLY A 68 -2.34 -5.72 0.69
CA GLY A 68 -2.70 -6.89 -0.11
C GLY A 68 -4.08 -6.80 -0.77
N MET A 69 -4.89 -5.77 -0.47
CA MET A 69 -6.10 -5.49 -1.22
C MET A 69 -5.79 -5.20 -2.70
N ILE A 70 -4.64 -4.57 -2.97
CA ILE A 70 -4.17 -4.32 -4.34
C ILE A 70 -3.92 -5.64 -5.08
N ASP A 71 -3.39 -6.67 -4.39
CA ASP A 71 -3.18 -8.03 -4.96
C ASP A 71 -4.52 -8.64 -5.38
N ARG A 72 -5.53 -8.54 -4.50
CA ARG A 72 -6.87 -9.06 -4.76
C ARG A 72 -7.54 -8.36 -5.94
N ILE A 73 -7.39 -7.04 -6.04
CA ILE A 73 -7.90 -6.27 -7.19
C ILE A 73 -7.18 -6.66 -8.47
N ALA A 74 -5.84 -6.75 -8.46
CA ALA A 74 -5.08 -7.17 -9.62
C ALA A 74 -5.52 -8.55 -10.11
N ALA A 75 -5.67 -9.51 -9.20
CA ALA A 75 -6.14 -10.86 -9.52
C ALA A 75 -7.58 -10.86 -10.07
N SER A 76 -8.52 -10.12 -9.46
CA SER A 76 -9.91 -10.04 -9.91
C SER A 76 -10.06 -9.43 -11.30
N GLN A 77 -9.11 -8.59 -11.71
CA GLN A 77 -9.10 -7.92 -13.02
C GLN A 77 -8.15 -8.59 -14.03
N GLY A 78 -7.56 -9.74 -13.68
CA GLY A 78 -6.64 -10.48 -14.54
C GLY A 78 -5.35 -9.73 -14.87
N ARG A 79 -4.92 -8.78 -14.02
CA ARG A 79 -3.71 -8.00 -14.22
C ARG A 79 -2.53 -8.55 -13.44
N LYS A 80 -1.35 -8.41 -14.00
CA LYS A 80 -0.10 -8.73 -13.32
C LYS A 80 0.15 -7.73 -12.18
N LEU A 81 0.80 -8.20 -11.13
CA LEU A 81 1.27 -7.38 -10.02
C LEU A 81 2.79 -7.31 -10.01
N LEU A 82 3.34 -6.11 -9.83
CA LEU A 82 4.75 -5.86 -9.58
C LEU A 82 4.93 -5.38 -8.14
N GLU A 83 5.32 -6.28 -7.23
CA GLU A 83 5.60 -5.95 -5.82
C GLU A 83 7.10 -5.71 -5.64
N VAL A 84 7.49 -4.47 -5.26
CA VAL A 84 8.87 -3.99 -5.21
C VAL A 84 9.24 -3.47 -3.81
N PRO A 85 10.53 -3.24 -3.50
CA PRO A 85 10.92 -2.55 -2.29
C PRO A 85 10.31 -1.15 -2.21
N VAL A 86 10.29 -0.56 -1.01
CA VAL A 86 9.86 0.84 -0.83
C VAL A 86 10.75 1.78 -1.63
N GLY A 87 10.14 2.73 -2.32
CA GLY A 87 10.78 3.72 -3.17
C GLY A 87 10.19 3.78 -4.58
N PHE A 88 9.70 4.94 -4.97
CA PHE A 88 8.98 5.14 -6.22
C PHE A 88 9.82 4.88 -7.48
N LYS A 89 11.14 5.02 -7.37
CA LYS A 89 12.10 4.74 -8.46
C LYS A 89 11.92 3.39 -9.15
N TRP A 90 11.37 2.40 -8.43
CA TRP A 90 11.14 1.07 -8.96
C TRP A 90 9.99 0.97 -9.99
N PHE A 91 9.17 2.02 -10.06
CA PHE A 91 8.05 2.11 -11.01
C PHE A 91 8.39 2.93 -12.24
N SER A 92 9.46 3.74 -12.20
CA SER A 92 9.79 4.74 -13.23
C SER A 92 9.90 4.16 -14.63
N ASP A 93 10.68 3.10 -14.81
CA ASP A 93 10.89 2.47 -16.11
C ASP A 93 9.59 1.88 -16.68
N GLY A 94 8.83 1.17 -15.81
CA GLY A 94 7.58 0.55 -16.22
C GLY A 94 6.47 1.55 -16.54
N LEU A 95 6.43 2.72 -15.87
CA LEU A 95 5.53 3.82 -16.23
C LEU A 95 5.96 4.47 -17.54
N LEU A 96 7.28 4.60 -17.78
CA LEU A 96 7.81 5.21 -18.99
C LEU A 96 7.48 4.39 -20.23
N ASP A 97 7.67 3.07 -20.19
CA ASP A 97 7.46 2.16 -21.32
C ASP A 97 6.04 1.57 -21.40
N GLY A 98 5.18 1.88 -20.41
CA GLY A 98 3.79 1.41 -20.33
C GLY A 98 3.65 -0.06 -19.91
N SER A 99 4.70 -0.72 -19.46
CA SER A 99 4.61 -2.06 -18.85
C SER A 99 3.97 -2.02 -17.45
N LEU A 100 3.97 -0.86 -16.79
CA LEU A 100 3.15 -0.53 -15.64
C LEU A 100 2.07 0.49 -16.01
N CYS A 101 0.82 0.22 -15.64
CA CYS A 101 -0.26 1.19 -15.80
C CYS A 101 -0.48 2.07 -14.55
N PHE A 102 0.00 1.59 -13.40
CA PHE A 102 -0.08 2.25 -12.10
C PHE A 102 1.10 1.88 -11.24
N GLY A 103 1.64 2.83 -10.47
CA GLY A 103 2.61 2.59 -9.41
C GLY A 103 2.20 3.38 -8.17
N GLY A 104 2.17 2.73 -6.98
CA GLY A 104 1.74 3.40 -5.75
C GLY A 104 2.39 2.88 -4.49
N GLU A 105 2.46 3.78 -3.50
CA GLU A 105 3.03 3.55 -2.18
C GLU A 105 1.99 3.84 -1.09
N GLU A 106 2.04 3.09 0.00
CA GLU A 106 1.18 3.29 1.18
C GLU A 106 1.34 4.67 1.84
N SER A 107 2.41 5.38 1.49
CA SER A 107 2.69 6.75 1.92
C SER A 107 1.84 7.81 1.23
N ALA A 108 0.85 7.40 0.40
CA ALA A 108 -0.04 8.24 -0.40
C ALA A 108 0.60 8.84 -1.66
N GLY A 109 1.71 8.31 -2.13
CA GLY A 109 2.33 8.69 -3.39
C GLY A 109 1.98 7.70 -4.49
N ALA A 110 1.52 8.17 -5.65
CA ALA A 110 1.26 7.31 -6.80
C ALA A 110 1.34 8.08 -8.12
N SER A 111 1.44 7.33 -9.21
CA SER A 111 1.25 7.81 -10.57
C SER A 111 0.63 6.72 -11.45
N PHE A 112 0.04 7.12 -12.57
CA PHE A 112 -0.61 6.22 -13.52
C PHE A 112 -0.56 6.78 -14.94
N LEU A 113 -0.78 5.92 -15.93
CA LEU A 113 -0.76 6.29 -17.33
C LEU A 113 -1.95 7.21 -17.68
N ARG A 114 -1.77 8.03 -18.71
CA ARG A 114 -2.84 8.82 -19.31
C ARG A 114 -3.95 7.94 -19.87
N ARG A 115 -5.06 8.53 -20.27
CA ARG A 115 -6.22 7.81 -20.84
C ARG A 115 -5.88 7.04 -22.12
N ASP A 116 -4.92 7.52 -22.89
CA ASP A 116 -4.47 6.90 -24.14
C ASP A 116 -3.40 5.82 -23.94
N GLY A 117 -2.95 5.60 -22.67
CA GLY A 117 -1.93 4.65 -22.32
C GLY A 117 -0.50 5.19 -22.39
N SER A 118 -0.32 6.48 -22.73
CA SER A 118 1.01 7.11 -22.68
C SER A 118 1.38 7.47 -21.23
N VAL A 119 2.69 7.62 -20.98
CA VAL A 119 3.20 8.05 -19.68
C VAL A 119 2.70 9.43 -19.31
N TRP A 120 2.25 9.61 -18.07
CA TRP A 120 2.01 10.92 -17.47
C TRP A 120 3.31 11.48 -16.88
N THR A 121 3.84 10.81 -15.88
CA THR A 121 5.13 11.10 -15.24
C THR A 121 5.74 9.81 -14.72
N THR A 122 7.03 9.80 -14.49
CA THR A 122 7.78 8.68 -13.91
C THR A 122 8.04 8.84 -12.41
N ASP A 123 7.46 9.88 -11.80
CA ASP A 123 7.49 10.11 -10.36
C ASP A 123 6.06 10.27 -9.81
N LYS A 124 5.94 10.35 -8.49
CA LYS A 124 4.67 10.54 -7.77
C LYS A 124 4.05 11.89 -8.14
N ASP A 125 2.72 11.89 -8.28
CA ASP A 125 1.95 13.10 -8.52
C ASP A 125 0.65 13.06 -7.71
N GLY A 126 0.64 13.78 -6.59
CA GLY A 126 -0.53 13.86 -5.71
C GLY A 126 -1.70 14.62 -6.32
N LEU A 127 -1.44 15.54 -7.26
CA LEU A 127 -2.49 16.36 -7.91
C LEU A 127 -3.40 15.48 -8.76
N ILE A 128 -2.82 14.56 -9.56
CA ILE A 128 -3.65 13.68 -10.40
C ILE A 128 -4.50 12.71 -9.57
N LEU A 129 -4.06 12.37 -8.36
CA LEU A 129 -4.84 11.55 -7.44
C LEU A 129 -6.06 12.31 -6.91
N GLY A 130 -5.92 13.59 -6.57
CA GLY A 130 -7.04 14.46 -6.21
C GLY A 130 -8.05 14.63 -7.37
N LEU A 131 -7.56 14.89 -8.58
CA LEU A 131 -8.39 14.97 -9.78
C LEU A 131 -9.09 13.65 -10.10
N LEU A 132 -8.42 12.53 -9.85
CA LEU A 132 -9.02 11.20 -10.01
C LEU A 132 -10.16 10.96 -9.00
N ALA A 133 -10.03 11.43 -7.75
CA ALA A 133 -11.12 11.35 -6.78
C ALA A 133 -12.36 12.11 -7.26
N ALA A 134 -12.18 13.31 -7.82
CA ALA A 134 -13.25 14.08 -8.43
C ALA A 134 -13.84 13.37 -9.67
N GLU A 135 -13.00 12.73 -10.51
CA GLU A 135 -13.49 11.96 -11.66
C GLU A 135 -14.34 10.75 -11.21
N ILE A 136 -13.89 10.01 -10.19
CA ILE A 136 -14.63 8.87 -9.62
C ILE A 136 -16.00 9.33 -9.15
N THR A 137 -16.05 10.39 -8.35
CA THR A 137 -17.28 10.93 -7.79
C THR A 137 -18.23 11.39 -8.88
N GLY A 138 -17.75 12.21 -9.83
CA GLY A 138 -18.57 12.78 -10.89
C GLY A 138 -19.10 11.75 -11.89
N ARG A 139 -18.38 10.64 -12.12
CA ARG A 139 -18.80 9.61 -13.07
C ARG A 139 -19.69 8.55 -12.47
N ASN A 140 -19.42 8.15 -11.22
CA ASN A 140 -20.13 7.06 -10.58
C ASN A 140 -21.33 7.54 -9.75
N GLY A 141 -21.42 8.83 -9.43
CA GLY A 141 -22.37 9.35 -8.46
C GLY A 141 -22.11 8.90 -7.02
N HIS A 142 -20.95 8.30 -6.78
CA HIS A 142 -20.50 7.79 -5.49
C HIS A 142 -19.06 8.21 -5.23
N ASP A 143 -18.75 8.60 -3.99
CA ASP A 143 -17.40 8.99 -3.63
C ASP A 143 -16.43 7.78 -3.56
N PRO A 144 -15.10 8.00 -3.54
CA PRO A 144 -14.12 6.92 -3.46
C PRO A 144 -14.25 6.00 -2.24
N GLY A 145 -14.80 6.49 -1.11
CA GLY A 145 -15.07 5.67 0.07
C GLY A 145 -16.15 4.63 -0.22
N GLN A 146 -17.27 5.03 -0.81
CA GLN A 146 -18.34 4.12 -1.22
C GLN A 146 -17.86 3.10 -2.28
N LEU A 147 -16.99 3.52 -3.19
CA LEU A 147 -16.35 2.59 -4.13
C LEU A 147 -15.49 1.56 -3.40
N TYR A 148 -14.71 1.99 -2.41
CA TYR A 148 -13.90 1.06 -1.60
C TYR A 148 -14.76 0.09 -0.79
N ASP A 149 -15.88 0.54 -0.23
CA ASP A 149 -16.84 -0.33 0.47
C ASP A 149 -17.37 -1.42 -0.46
N SER A 150 -17.68 -1.08 -1.71
CA SER A 150 -18.12 -2.06 -2.71
C SER A 150 -17.03 -3.09 -3.03
N ILE A 151 -15.75 -2.66 -3.07
CA ILE A 151 -14.60 -3.54 -3.26
C ILE A 151 -14.46 -4.50 -2.07
N THR A 152 -14.58 -4.00 -0.83
CA THR A 152 -14.46 -4.84 0.38
C THR A 152 -15.60 -5.85 0.51
N GLN A 153 -16.80 -5.52 0.06
CA GLN A 153 -17.92 -6.46 -0.01
C GLN A 153 -17.63 -7.64 -0.96
N GLN A 154 -16.91 -7.41 -2.05
CA GLN A 154 -16.60 -8.44 -3.05
C GLN A 154 -15.34 -9.22 -2.72
N LEU A 155 -14.30 -8.54 -2.23
CA LEU A 155 -12.96 -9.11 -2.07
C LEU A 155 -12.56 -9.36 -0.60
N GLY A 156 -13.43 -9.00 0.34
CA GLY A 156 -13.18 -9.08 1.79
C GLY A 156 -12.55 -7.80 2.35
N SER A 157 -12.79 -7.54 3.63
CA SER A 157 -12.27 -6.36 4.33
C SER A 157 -10.77 -6.49 4.60
N SER A 158 -10.08 -5.36 4.63
CA SER A 158 -8.67 -5.23 5.00
C SER A 158 -8.54 -4.34 6.22
N PHE A 159 -7.79 -4.79 7.21
CA PHE A 159 -7.44 -4.08 8.43
C PHE A 159 -5.93 -3.89 8.41
N TYR A 160 -5.48 -2.64 8.30
CA TYR A 160 -4.08 -2.30 8.10
C TYR A 160 -3.61 -1.29 9.13
N GLN A 161 -2.42 -1.51 9.68
CA GLN A 161 -1.77 -0.56 10.60
C GLN A 161 -0.26 -0.55 10.43
N ARG A 162 0.34 0.65 10.64
CA ARG A 162 1.78 0.85 10.81
C ARG A 162 2.07 1.20 12.26
N ILE A 163 3.14 0.64 12.79
CA ILE A 163 3.69 0.94 14.10
C ILE A 163 5.12 1.42 13.91
N ASP A 164 5.47 2.51 14.57
CA ASP A 164 6.84 3.03 14.61
C ASP A 164 7.38 2.79 16.04
N ALA A 165 8.50 2.06 16.16
CA ALA A 165 9.12 1.73 17.44
C ALA A 165 10.56 2.28 17.49
N PRO A 166 11.01 2.86 18.63
CA PRO A 166 12.37 3.37 18.78
C PRO A 166 13.41 2.27 18.52
N ALA A 167 14.48 2.62 17.81
CA ALA A 167 15.58 1.69 17.53
C ALA A 167 16.90 2.43 17.40
N SER A 168 17.93 1.92 18.06
CA SER A 168 19.30 2.38 17.91
C SER A 168 19.81 2.15 16.48
N ARG A 169 20.89 2.82 16.11
CA ARG A 169 21.55 2.63 14.81
C ARG A 169 21.94 1.16 14.60
N GLU A 170 22.38 0.48 15.66
CA GLU A 170 22.84 -0.91 15.60
C GLU A 170 21.66 -1.85 15.36
N GLN A 171 20.57 -1.68 16.09
CA GLN A 171 19.33 -2.44 15.90
C GLN A 171 18.76 -2.27 14.49
N ARG A 172 18.79 -1.04 13.95
CA ARG A 172 18.35 -0.77 12.58
C ARG A 172 19.23 -1.49 11.54
N LYS A 173 20.55 -1.55 11.74
CA LYS A 173 21.46 -2.31 10.85
C LYS A 173 21.17 -3.81 10.92
N ARG A 174 20.97 -4.38 12.13
CA ARG A 174 20.61 -5.79 12.29
C ARG A 174 19.32 -6.11 11.55
N LEU A 175 18.28 -5.28 11.71
CA LEU A 175 17.01 -5.48 11.03
C LEU A 175 17.15 -5.39 9.50
N ALA A 176 17.95 -4.45 8.99
CA ALA A 176 18.16 -4.29 7.54
C ALA A 176 18.80 -5.52 6.88
N LEU A 177 19.61 -6.26 7.63
CA LEU A 177 20.35 -7.45 7.18
C LEU A 177 19.73 -8.75 7.68
N LEU A 178 18.59 -8.69 8.34
CA LEU A 178 17.95 -9.85 8.94
C LEU A 178 17.55 -10.87 7.87
N ASN A 179 18.04 -12.10 8.04
CA ASN A 179 17.49 -13.25 7.32
C ASN A 179 16.17 -13.67 7.97
N PRO A 180 15.04 -13.66 7.25
CA PRO A 180 13.73 -13.99 7.79
C PRO A 180 13.65 -15.44 8.33
N ASP A 181 14.53 -16.36 7.90
CA ASP A 181 14.60 -17.72 8.40
C ASP A 181 15.19 -17.82 9.83
N ARG A 182 15.82 -16.74 10.32
CA ARG A 182 16.28 -16.65 11.71
C ARG A 182 15.18 -16.27 12.70
N LEU A 183 14.01 -15.89 12.23
CA LEU A 183 12.86 -15.69 13.11
C LEU A 183 12.37 -17.07 13.59
N ASP A 184 12.46 -17.29 14.89
CA ASP A 184 11.96 -18.52 15.54
C ASP A 184 10.43 -18.44 15.73
N ILE A 185 9.72 -18.42 14.62
CA ILE A 185 8.25 -18.46 14.54
C ILE A 185 7.83 -19.36 13.38
N ASN A 186 6.90 -20.28 13.60
CA ASN A 186 6.34 -21.13 12.55
C ASN A 186 4.92 -20.72 12.16
N GLU A 187 4.30 -19.90 12.99
CA GLU A 187 2.94 -19.41 12.82
C GLU A 187 2.89 -17.89 12.99
N LEU A 188 1.93 -17.27 12.33
CA LEU A 188 1.59 -15.87 12.49
C LEU A 188 0.11 -15.79 12.89
N ALA A 189 -0.17 -15.32 14.11
CA ALA A 189 -1.52 -15.19 14.64
C ALA A 189 -2.37 -16.48 14.49
N GLY A 190 -1.75 -17.65 14.80
CA GLY A 190 -2.40 -18.95 14.74
C GLY A 190 -2.53 -19.56 13.33
N GLU A 191 -1.92 -18.95 12.32
CA GLU A 191 -1.88 -19.49 10.96
C GLU A 191 -0.45 -19.87 10.55
N PRO A 192 -0.25 -21.00 9.84
CA PRO A 192 1.07 -21.37 9.32
C PRO A 192 1.65 -20.27 8.43
N ILE A 193 2.96 -20.04 8.55
CA ILE A 193 3.68 -19.10 7.67
C ILE A 193 3.81 -19.72 6.29
N GLU A 194 3.32 -19.00 5.27
CA GLU A 194 3.38 -19.42 3.87
C GLU A 194 4.63 -18.89 3.16
N ARG A 195 5.05 -17.67 3.48
CA ARG A 195 6.24 -17.04 2.85
C ARG A 195 7.05 -16.22 3.84
N ARG A 196 8.37 -16.28 3.67
CA ARG A 196 9.37 -15.48 4.38
C ARG A 196 10.20 -14.75 3.35
N LEU A 197 10.16 -13.41 3.36
CA LEU A 197 10.75 -12.60 2.30
C LEU A 197 11.78 -11.62 2.87
N SER A 198 12.94 -11.57 2.24
CA SER A 198 13.95 -10.50 2.35
C SER A 198 14.21 -9.83 0.99
N LEU A 199 13.67 -10.42 -0.08
CA LEU A 199 13.71 -9.90 -1.44
C LEU A 199 12.28 -9.64 -1.93
N ALA A 200 12.10 -8.60 -2.72
CA ALA A 200 10.80 -8.26 -3.30
C ALA A 200 10.47 -9.20 -4.47
N PRO A 201 9.26 -9.79 -4.51
CA PRO A 201 8.89 -10.77 -5.53
C PRO A 201 8.92 -10.24 -6.97
N GLY A 202 8.66 -8.94 -7.14
CA GLY A 202 8.53 -8.34 -8.47
C GLY A 202 9.86 -8.08 -9.18
N ASN A 203 10.95 -7.86 -8.45
CA ASN A 203 12.23 -7.50 -9.05
C ASN A 203 13.45 -8.15 -8.38
N ASN A 204 13.23 -9.03 -7.41
CA ASN A 204 14.27 -9.74 -6.66
C ASN A 204 15.29 -8.81 -5.96
N GLN A 205 14.89 -7.59 -5.62
CA GLN A 205 15.73 -6.65 -4.92
C GLN A 205 15.54 -6.74 -3.39
N PRO A 206 16.59 -6.49 -2.58
CA PRO A 206 16.47 -6.47 -1.13
C PRO A 206 15.41 -5.48 -0.65
N ILE A 207 14.51 -5.92 0.25
CA ILE A 207 13.48 -5.05 0.83
C ILE A 207 14.02 -4.18 1.98
N GLY A 208 15.26 -4.43 2.42
CA GLY A 208 15.87 -3.71 3.53
C GLY A 208 15.22 -4.02 4.87
N GLY A 209 14.83 -5.26 5.07
CA GLY A 209 14.12 -5.80 6.22
C GLY A 209 13.51 -7.15 5.88
N ILE A 210 12.38 -7.47 6.48
CA ILE A 210 11.69 -8.74 6.26
C ILE A 210 10.19 -8.55 6.04
N LYS A 211 9.56 -9.53 5.37
CA LYS A 211 8.10 -9.70 5.33
C LYS A 211 7.74 -11.15 5.59
N ILE A 212 6.79 -11.37 6.49
CA ILE A 212 6.23 -12.69 6.84
C ILE A 212 4.76 -12.70 6.42
N VAL A 213 4.39 -13.74 5.68
CA VAL A 213 3.04 -13.86 5.11
C VAL A 213 2.40 -15.15 5.57
N ALA A 214 1.20 -15.07 6.09
CA ALA A 214 0.28 -16.17 6.35
C ALA A 214 -0.95 -16.02 5.44
N ARG A 215 -1.88 -16.97 5.52
CA ARG A 215 -3.06 -17.03 4.65
C ARG A 215 -3.94 -15.78 4.72
N SER A 216 -4.21 -15.30 5.94
CA SER A 216 -5.17 -14.21 6.18
C SER A 216 -4.52 -12.91 6.63
N GLY A 217 -3.17 -12.83 6.59
CA GLY A 217 -2.49 -11.62 6.99
C GLY A 217 -0.99 -11.69 6.83
N TRP A 218 -0.34 -10.57 7.07
CA TRP A 218 1.10 -10.47 6.95
C TRP A 218 1.63 -9.34 7.85
N PHE A 219 2.92 -9.39 8.15
CA PHE A 219 3.64 -8.21 8.61
C PHE A 219 4.93 -8.02 7.82
N ALA A 220 5.40 -6.78 7.76
CA ALA A 220 6.74 -6.43 7.29
C ALA A 220 7.41 -5.52 8.33
N ALA A 221 8.69 -5.75 8.58
CA ALA A 221 9.49 -4.93 9.49
C ALA A 221 10.72 -4.40 8.77
N ARG A 222 10.97 -3.10 8.89
CA ARG A 222 12.11 -2.44 8.26
C ARG A 222 12.58 -1.23 9.05
N PRO A 223 13.90 -0.90 9.03
CA PRO A 223 14.40 0.32 9.64
C PRO A 223 13.90 1.55 8.91
N SER A 224 13.73 2.67 9.62
CA SER A 224 13.59 3.98 9.00
C SER A 224 14.94 4.44 8.44
N GLY A 225 14.92 5.06 7.25
CA GLY A 225 16.12 5.66 6.65
C GLY A 225 16.49 7.01 7.25
N THR A 226 15.52 7.72 7.85
CA THR A 226 15.65 9.11 8.29
C THR A 226 15.47 9.33 9.79
N GLU A 227 14.83 8.38 10.47
CA GLU A 227 14.45 8.50 11.89
C GLU A 227 15.07 7.35 12.70
N ASP A 228 15.25 7.54 14.00
CA ASP A 228 15.74 6.51 14.93
C ASP A 228 14.64 5.55 15.38
N VAL A 229 13.96 4.96 14.39
CA VAL A 229 12.88 3.99 14.57
C VAL A 229 12.98 2.84 13.59
N TYR A 230 12.38 1.71 13.90
CA TYR A 230 11.96 0.75 12.91
C TYR A 230 10.44 0.78 12.74
N LYS A 231 9.96 0.36 11.59
CA LYS A 231 8.56 0.38 11.23
C LYS A 231 8.06 -1.04 11.03
N ILE A 232 6.96 -1.38 11.71
CA ILE A 232 6.20 -2.59 11.45
C ILE A 232 4.94 -2.18 10.69
N TYR A 233 4.72 -2.83 9.58
CA TYR A 233 3.49 -2.76 8.80
C TYR A 233 2.78 -4.09 8.95
N ALA A 234 1.50 -4.07 9.29
CA ALA A 234 0.71 -5.27 9.47
C ALA A 234 -0.65 -5.14 8.80
N GLU A 235 -1.15 -6.24 8.26
CA GLU A 235 -2.47 -6.32 7.66
C GLU A 235 -3.14 -7.65 7.98
N SER A 236 -4.43 -7.58 8.25
CA SER A 236 -5.33 -8.72 8.43
C SER A 236 -6.50 -8.62 7.46
N PHE A 237 -6.91 -9.76 6.93
CA PHE A 237 -8.14 -9.91 6.15
C PHE A 237 -9.25 -10.61 6.92
N ARG A 238 -9.18 -10.63 8.27
CA ARG A 238 -10.19 -11.24 9.15
C ARG A 238 -10.87 -10.21 10.03
N SER A 239 -10.13 -9.59 10.96
CA SER A 239 -10.68 -8.62 11.91
C SER A 239 -9.59 -7.73 12.51
N ASN A 240 -9.99 -6.72 13.29
CA ASN A 240 -9.06 -5.90 14.07
C ASN A 240 -8.34 -6.71 15.15
N GLU A 241 -9.03 -7.64 15.81
CA GLU A 241 -8.44 -8.52 16.83
C GLU A 241 -7.32 -9.36 16.19
N HIS A 242 -7.56 -9.95 15.01
CA HIS A 242 -6.53 -10.71 14.31
C HIS A 242 -5.37 -9.81 13.82
N LEU A 243 -5.64 -8.54 13.48
CA LEU A 243 -4.57 -7.56 13.22
C LEU A 243 -3.74 -7.29 14.46
N ASP A 244 -4.37 -7.17 15.64
CA ASP A 244 -3.68 -6.98 16.91
C ASP A 244 -2.79 -8.20 17.25
N ASP A 245 -3.27 -9.41 17.01
CA ASP A 245 -2.47 -10.64 17.18
C ASP A 245 -1.25 -10.65 16.25
N ILE A 246 -1.41 -10.27 14.98
CA ILE A 246 -0.30 -10.14 14.02
C ILE A 246 0.73 -9.11 14.51
N LYS A 247 0.28 -7.94 14.97
CA LYS A 247 1.17 -6.88 15.47
C LYS A 247 1.96 -7.34 16.69
N ASN A 248 1.30 -7.97 17.65
CA ASN A 248 1.93 -8.47 18.86
C ASN A 248 2.97 -9.57 18.54
N ALA A 249 2.63 -10.49 17.66
CA ALA A 249 3.56 -11.51 17.17
C ALA A 249 4.77 -10.89 16.44
N ALA A 250 4.53 -9.86 15.61
CA ALA A 250 5.59 -9.17 14.89
C ALA A 250 6.55 -8.44 15.84
N ILE A 251 6.02 -7.67 16.79
CA ILE A 251 6.84 -6.96 17.80
C ILE A 251 7.69 -7.96 18.59
N ALA A 252 7.08 -9.02 19.13
CA ALA A 252 7.79 -10.01 19.93
C ALA A 252 8.88 -10.73 19.12
N ALA A 253 8.63 -11.03 17.85
CA ALA A 253 9.62 -11.69 16.98
C ALA A 253 10.79 -10.77 16.63
N ILE A 254 10.51 -9.50 16.33
CA ILE A 254 11.54 -8.52 15.97
C ILE A 254 12.38 -8.15 17.17
N ASP A 255 11.78 -7.82 18.32
CA ASP A 255 12.49 -7.41 19.53
C ASP A 255 13.44 -8.49 20.02
N ARG A 256 13.07 -9.77 19.90
CA ARG A 256 13.95 -10.91 20.25
C ARG A 256 15.23 -10.93 19.42
N VAL A 257 15.16 -10.58 18.14
CA VAL A 257 16.31 -10.66 17.23
C VAL A 257 17.17 -9.40 17.24
N ILE A 258 16.55 -8.21 17.39
CA ILE A 258 17.30 -6.95 17.40
C ILE A 258 17.70 -6.51 18.80
N GLY A 259 17.08 -7.06 19.86
CA GLY A 259 17.37 -6.78 21.26
C GLY A 259 18.63 -7.47 21.79
N GLU A 260 19.08 -8.53 21.13
CA GLU A 260 20.36 -9.21 21.40
C GLU A 260 21.54 -8.38 20.85
#